data_a374345c3c34b2e8a93f78f9d9944a29
#
_entry.id   a374345c3c34b2e8a93f78f9d9944a29
#
_cell.length_a   1.000
_cell.length_b   1.000
_cell.length_c   1.000
_cell.angle_alpha   90.00
_cell.angle_beta   90.00
_cell.angle_gamma   90.00
#
_symmetry.space_group_name_H-M   'P 1'
#
loop_
_entity.id
_entity.type
_entity.pdbx_description
1 polymer ?
#
loop_
_entity_poly.entity_id
_entity_poly.type
_entity_poly.pdbx_seq_one_letter_code
_entity_poly.pdbx_strand_id
1 'polypeptide(L)'
;MHLLQESTARSICMHGRVEWVSGSKAFGVNDSGDRLDFDWDDGPTPMQVTLQMIGICSMADVVLGLKERVFDKVWVELSAERATTTPRVFTAVHLEYHVRGDVPLNLVERIVKMSHDKYCSVSHMFNENITITHSSVLHPLSEA
;
A
#
# COMPACT_ATOMS: atom_id res chain seq x y z
N MET A 1 -35.69 9.29 -8.15
CA MET A 1 -35.32 8.94 -6.79
C MET A 1 -34.56 7.61 -6.73
N HIS A 2 -35.12 6.58 -7.28
CA HIS A 2 -34.46 5.27 -7.32
C HIS A 2 -33.17 5.26 -8.13
N LEU A 3 -33.10 6.08 -9.17
CA LEU A 3 -31.91 6.16 -10.02
C LEU A 3 -30.69 6.63 -9.25
N LEU A 4 -30.86 7.53 -8.32
CA LEU A 4 -29.75 8.03 -7.50
C LEU A 4 -29.24 6.93 -6.58
N GLN A 5 -30.12 6.14 -6.01
CA GLN A 5 -29.74 5.03 -5.15
C GLN A 5 -29.01 3.96 -5.94
N GLU A 6 -29.48 3.64 -7.12
CA GLU A 6 -28.83 2.68 -7.99
C GLU A 6 -27.44 3.15 -8.37
N SER A 7 -27.28 4.44 -8.64
CA SER A 7 -25.99 5.01 -8.98
C SER A 7 -25.00 4.87 -7.85
N THR A 8 -25.42 5.10 -6.61
CA THR A 8 -24.53 4.98 -5.46
C THR A 8 -24.21 3.54 -5.11
N ALA A 9 -25.07 2.60 -5.48
CA ALA A 9 -24.88 1.19 -5.20
C ALA A 9 -24.00 0.49 -6.25
N ARG A 10 -23.69 1.16 -7.36
CA ARG A 10 -22.91 0.57 -8.42
C ARG A 10 -21.46 0.38 -8.04
N SER A 11 -20.91 -0.79 -8.37
CA SER A 11 -19.48 -1.06 -8.25
C SER A 11 -18.70 -0.27 -9.29
N ILE A 12 -17.47 0.09 -8.95
CA ILE A 12 -16.50 0.63 -9.90
C ILE A 12 -15.87 -0.56 -10.61
N CYS A 13 -15.94 -0.57 -11.95
CA CYS A 13 -15.35 -1.64 -12.74
C CYS A 13 -13.90 -1.35 -13.05
N MET A 14 -13.06 -2.37 -12.87
CA MET A 14 -11.64 -2.31 -13.19
C MET A 14 -11.29 -3.51 -14.07
N HIS A 15 -10.40 -3.31 -15.01
CA HIS A 15 -9.92 -4.37 -15.89
C HIS A 15 -8.41 -4.41 -15.90
N GLY A 16 -7.87 -5.61 -16.04
CA GLY A 16 -6.45 -5.81 -16.17
C GLY A 16 -6.20 -7.12 -16.89
N ARG A 17 -4.97 -7.28 -17.34
CA ARG A 17 -4.52 -8.49 -18.03
C ARG A 17 -3.16 -8.89 -17.49
N VAL A 18 -2.96 -10.17 -17.30
CA VAL A 18 -1.63 -10.72 -16.98
C VAL A 18 -1.25 -11.68 -18.10
N GLU A 19 0.04 -11.71 -18.41
CA GLU A 19 0.54 -12.52 -19.51
C GLU A 19 1.88 -13.16 -19.13
N TRP A 20 2.00 -14.44 -19.43
CA TRP A 20 3.25 -15.16 -19.24
C TRP A 20 4.21 -14.85 -20.39
N VAL A 21 5.47 -14.65 -20.07
CA VAL A 21 6.50 -14.35 -21.06
C VAL A 21 7.31 -15.60 -21.34
N SER A 22 8.03 -16.11 -20.34
CA SER A 22 8.84 -17.31 -20.43
C SER A 22 9.32 -17.67 -19.03
N GLY A 23 9.62 -18.95 -18.79
CA GLY A 23 10.14 -19.38 -17.49
C GLY A 23 9.26 -18.94 -16.35
N SER A 24 9.80 -18.11 -15.43
CA SER A 24 9.07 -17.55 -14.30
C SER A 24 8.65 -16.10 -14.51
N LYS A 25 8.79 -15.58 -15.73
CA LYS A 25 8.54 -14.17 -16.04
C LYS A 25 7.15 -13.94 -16.60
N ALA A 26 6.50 -12.90 -16.10
CA ALA A 26 5.17 -12.49 -16.53
C ALA A 26 5.05 -10.98 -16.39
N PHE A 27 4.00 -10.40 -16.96
CA PHE A 27 3.71 -8.99 -16.75
C PHE A 27 2.21 -8.76 -16.62
N GLY A 28 1.87 -7.64 -16.01
CA GLY A 28 0.49 -7.17 -15.93
C GLY A 28 0.35 -5.82 -16.60
N VAL A 29 -0.82 -5.57 -17.16
CA VAL A 29 -1.16 -4.31 -17.81
C VAL A 29 -2.56 -3.90 -17.36
N ASN A 30 -2.73 -2.63 -17.01
CA ASN A 30 -4.05 -2.09 -16.68
C ASN A 30 -4.71 -1.48 -17.93
N ASP A 31 -5.91 -0.93 -17.76
CA ASP A 31 -6.66 -0.33 -18.87
C ASP A 31 -5.94 0.85 -19.53
N SER A 32 -5.08 1.53 -18.79
CA SER A 32 -4.34 2.69 -19.28
C SER A 32 -3.04 2.32 -19.99
N GLY A 33 -2.71 1.03 -20.03
CA GLY A 33 -1.48 0.56 -20.65
C GLY A 33 -0.26 0.56 -19.75
N ASP A 34 -0.42 0.86 -18.46
CA ASP A 34 0.69 0.80 -17.52
C ASP A 34 1.07 -0.64 -17.26
N ARG A 35 2.37 -0.90 -17.28
CA ARG A 35 2.91 -2.26 -17.21
C ARG A 35 3.73 -2.47 -15.93
N LEU A 36 3.54 -3.62 -15.32
CA LEU A 36 4.37 -4.11 -14.21
C LEU A 36 4.92 -5.48 -14.58
N ASP A 37 6.23 -5.63 -14.42
CA ASP A 37 6.91 -6.88 -14.71
C ASP A 37 7.14 -7.66 -13.41
N PHE A 38 6.96 -8.99 -13.51
CA PHE A 38 7.06 -9.90 -12.39
C PHE A 38 7.94 -11.08 -12.73
N ASP A 39 8.58 -11.63 -11.72
CA ASP A 39 9.29 -12.89 -11.82
C ASP A 39 9.02 -13.67 -10.52
N TRP A 40 8.24 -14.76 -10.59
CA TRP A 40 7.84 -15.45 -9.37
C TRP A 40 8.95 -16.23 -8.69
N ASP A 41 10.11 -16.38 -9.33
CA ASP A 41 11.29 -16.98 -8.70
C ASP A 41 12.29 -15.92 -8.20
N ASP A 42 12.66 -15.00 -9.08
CA ASP A 42 13.70 -14.01 -8.79
C ASP A 42 13.15 -12.65 -8.30
N GLY A 43 11.90 -12.38 -8.58
CA GLY A 43 11.28 -11.14 -8.19
C GLY A 43 11.42 -10.01 -9.22
N PRO A 44 10.55 -9.01 -9.15
CA PRO A 44 9.54 -8.84 -8.09
C PRO A 44 8.51 -9.96 -8.11
N THR A 45 8.39 -10.66 -6.97
CA THR A 45 7.39 -11.74 -6.86
C THR A 45 6.02 -11.15 -6.53
N PRO A 46 4.93 -11.88 -6.81
CA PRO A 46 3.61 -11.41 -6.45
C PRO A 46 3.46 -11.04 -4.97
N MET A 47 4.03 -11.81 -4.06
CA MET A 47 3.94 -11.52 -2.63
C MET A 47 4.76 -10.29 -2.24
N GLN A 48 5.93 -10.09 -2.85
CA GLN A 48 6.72 -8.87 -2.64
C GLN A 48 5.94 -7.63 -3.09
N VAL A 49 5.32 -7.70 -4.26
CA VAL A 49 4.55 -6.58 -4.81
C VAL A 49 3.29 -6.33 -3.96
N THR A 50 2.63 -7.38 -3.50
CA THR A 50 1.46 -7.26 -2.62
C THR A 50 1.82 -6.51 -1.35
N LEU A 51 2.96 -6.83 -0.74
CA LEU A 51 3.45 -6.12 0.45
C LEU A 51 3.69 -4.64 0.15
N GLN A 52 4.35 -4.34 -0.97
CA GLN A 52 4.63 -2.97 -1.39
C GLN A 52 3.33 -2.18 -1.65
N MET A 53 2.28 -2.83 -2.14
CA MET A 53 1.02 -2.16 -2.43
C MET A 53 0.34 -1.64 -1.16
N ILE A 54 0.46 -2.36 -0.04
CA ILE A 54 -0.04 -1.87 1.24
C ILE A 54 0.66 -0.56 1.60
N GLY A 55 1.98 -0.53 1.45
CA GLY A 55 2.77 0.65 1.75
C GLY A 55 2.47 1.84 0.85
N ILE A 56 2.40 1.63 -0.46
CA ILE A 56 2.16 2.71 -1.41
C ILE A 56 0.76 3.31 -1.20
N CYS A 57 -0.25 2.47 -1.02
CA CYS A 57 -1.62 2.94 -0.85
C CYS A 57 -1.76 3.84 0.38
N SER A 58 -1.22 3.41 1.51
CA SER A 58 -1.27 4.20 2.74
C SER A 58 -0.30 5.39 2.72
N MET A 59 0.86 5.25 2.07
CA MET A 59 1.81 6.36 1.91
C MET A 59 1.18 7.53 1.17
N ALA A 60 0.36 7.24 0.16
CA ALA A 60 -0.36 8.29 -0.58
C ALA A 60 -1.22 9.13 0.37
N ASP A 61 -1.88 8.49 1.34
CA ASP A 61 -2.68 9.21 2.33
C ASP A 61 -1.81 10.12 3.21
N VAL A 62 -0.61 9.66 3.56
CA VAL A 62 0.33 10.47 4.35
C VAL A 62 0.77 11.70 3.56
N VAL A 63 1.19 11.50 2.32
CA VAL A 63 1.64 12.61 1.45
C VAL A 63 0.50 13.63 1.26
N LEU A 64 -0.70 13.16 0.97
CA LEU A 64 -1.85 14.04 0.78
C LEU A 64 -2.25 14.75 2.08
N GLY A 65 -2.16 14.05 3.20
CA GLY A 65 -2.51 14.64 4.50
C GLY A 65 -1.50 15.67 4.98
N LEU A 66 -0.26 15.64 4.46
CA LEU A 66 0.79 16.58 4.83
C LEU A 66 1.01 17.70 3.79
N LYS A 67 0.16 17.78 2.77
CA LYS A 67 0.41 18.68 1.61
C LYS A 67 0.56 20.15 1.97
N GLU A 68 0.01 20.59 3.10
CA GLU A 68 0.12 21.99 3.56
C GLU A 68 1.32 22.19 4.50
N ARG A 69 2.11 21.16 4.73
CA ARG A 69 3.26 21.20 5.63
C ARG A 69 4.55 21.20 4.83
N VAL A 70 5.65 21.48 5.53
CA VAL A 70 6.99 21.52 4.93
C VAL A 70 7.64 20.16 5.14
N PHE A 71 7.76 19.38 4.09
CA PHE A 71 8.45 18.09 4.09
C PHE A 71 9.00 17.82 2.69
N ASP A 72 10.02 16.99 2.60
CA ASP A 72 10.64 16.70 1.30
C ASP A 72 10.82 15.21 1.02
N LYS A 73 10.58 14.34 2.00
CA LYS A 73 10.74 12.90 1.76
C LYS A 73 9.80 12.11 2.66
N VAL A 74 9.17 11.10 2.07
CA VAL A 74 8.36 10.12 2.79
C VAL A 74 8.73 8.75 2.27
N TRP A 75 8.98 7.80 3.18
CA TRP A 75 9.18 6.41 2.78
C TRP A 75 8.63 5.48 3.86
N VAL A 76 8.43 4.24 3.50
CA VAL A 76 7.87 3.23 4.38
C VAL A 76 8.76 2.00 4.34
N GLU A 77 9.24 1.59 5.51
CA GLU A 77 9.92 0.30 5.65
C GLU A 77 8.88 -0.75 5.97
N LEU A 78 8.91 -1.84 5.24
CA LEU A 78 7.91 -2.89 5.31
C LEU A 78 8.55 -4.18 5.81
N SER A 79 7.89 -4.84 6.75
CA SER A 79 8.27 -6.18 7.17
C SER A 79 7.02 -7.03 7.32
N ALA A 80 7.15 -8.32 7.03
CA ALA A 80 6.00 -9.21 7.08
C ALA A 80 6.44 -10.62 7.49
N GLU A 81 5.53 -11.32 8.13
CA GLU A 81 5.64 -12.74 8.40
C GLU A 81 4.61 -13.48 7.56
N ARG A 82 4.96 -14.66 7.11
CA ARG A 82 4.10 -15.50 6.29
C ARG A 82 3.86 -16.84 6.99
N ALA A 83 2.72 -17.45 6.68
CA ALA A 83 2.45 -18.82 7.12
C ALA A 83 3.53 -19.77 6.62
N THR A 84 3.86 -20.79 7.42
CA THR A 84 4.91 -21.75 7.09
C THR A 84 4.41 -22.86 6.17
N THR A 85 3.10 -23.01 6.05
CA THR A 85 2.46 -24.02 5.19
C THR A 85 1.63 -23.33 4.11
N THR A 86 1.43 -24.01 2.99
CA THR A 86 0.62 -23.52 1.87
C THR A 86 -0.86 -23.47 2.26
N PRO A 87 -1.56 -22.38 1.96
CA PRO A 87 -1.07 -21.16 1.31
C PRO A 87 -0.30 -20.26 2.28
N ARG A 88 0.85 -19.76 1.81
CA ARG A 88 1.75 -18.95 2.65
C ARG A 88 1.32 -17.49 2.65
N VAL A 89 0.16 -17.25 3.23
CA VAL A 89 -0.39 -15.91 3.37
C VAL A 89 0.39 -15.09 4.39
N PHE A 90 0.27 -13.77 4.34
CA PHE A 90 0.81 -12.93 5.42
C PHE A 90 0.03 -13.20 6.70
N THR A 91 0.77 -13.34 7.80
CA THR A 91 0.18 -13.45 9.14
C THR A 91 0.35 -12.17 9.93
N ALA A 92 1.42 -11.43 9.65
CA ALA A 92 1.67 -10.14 10.28
C ALA A 92 2.39 -9.23 9.28
N VAL A 93 2.01 -7.95 9.27
CA VAL A 93 2.65 -6.91 8.46
C VAL A 93 2.90 -5.72 9.37
N HIS A 94 4.12 -5.20 9.35
CA HIS A 94 4.46 -3.98 10.04
C HIS A 94 4.96 -2.93 9.05
N LEU A 95 4.42 -1.71 9.17
CA LEU A 95 4.82 -0.58 8.34
C LEU A 95 5.42 0.50 9.23
N GLU A 96 6.65 0.89 8.95
CA GLU A 96 7.29 2.00 9.64
C GLU A 96 7.39 3.17 8.69
N TYR A 97 6.63 4.23 8.99
CA TYR A 97 6.54 5.43 8.16
C TYR A 97 7.61 6.42 8.58
N HIS A 98 8.34 6.92 7.60
CA HIS A 98 9.39 7.93 7.80
C HIS A 98 9.01 9.18 7.04
N VAL A 99 9.07 10.31 7.71
CA VAL A 99 8.84 11.63 7.11
C VAL A 99 10.03 12.51 7.44
N ARG A 100 10.63 13.09 6.42
CA ARG A 100 11.65 14.12 6.61
C ARG A 100 11.01 15.47 6.40
N GLY A 101 10.87 16.24 7.46
CA GLY A 101 10.16 17.50 7.37
C GLY A 101 9.94 18.16 8.72
N ASP A 102 9.40 19.37 8.65
CA ASP A 102 8.98 20.13 9.81
C ASP A 102 7.47 19.91 10.02
N VAL A 103 7.13 18.75 10.54
CA VAL A 103 5.75 18.35 10.78
C VAL A 103 5.62 17.74 12.18
N PRO A 104 4.45 17.89 12.84
CA PRO A 104 4.26 17.23 14.13
C PRO A 104 4.17 15.72 14.00
N LEU A 105 4.87 14.98 14.85
CA LEU A 105 4.82 13.51 14.83
C LEU A 105 3.39 13.00 15.04
N ASN A 106 2.66 13.59 15.97
CA ASN A 106 1.29 13.15 16.24
C ASN A 106 0.36 13.36 15.06
N LEU A 107 0.65 14.32 14.18
CA LEU A 107 -0.10 14.49 12.95
C LEU A 107 0.16 13.31 11.99
N VAL A 108 1.42 12.93 11.82
CA VAL A 108 1.79 11.77 11.00
C VAL A 108 1.12 10.51 11.53
N GLU A 109 1.22 10.28 12.83
CA GLU A 109 0.63 9.10 13.46
C GLU A 109 -0.89 9.04 13.27
N ARG A 110 -1.56 10.19 13.38
CA ARG A 110 -3.01 10.27 13.18
C ARG A 110 -3.40 9.99 11.73
N ILE A 111 -2.66 10.54 10.78
CA ILE A 111 -2.91 10.28 9.35
C ILE A 111 -2.74 8.81 9.03
N VAL A 112 -1.66 8.20 9.51
CA VAL A 112 -1.38 6.78 9.30
C VAL A 112 -2.50 5.92 9.90
N LYS A 113 -2.90 6.22 11.12
CA LYS A 113 -3.98 5.49 11.78
C LYS A 113 -5.29 5.59 10.99
N MET A 114 -5.65 6.79 10.56
CA MET A 114 -6.86 7.00 9.75
C MET A 114 -6.78 6.29 8.40
N SER A 115 -5.60 6.26 7.80
CA SER A 115 -5.40 5.53 6.56
C SER A 115 -5.74 4.05 6.71
N HIS A 116 -5.17 3.40 7.71
CA HIS A 116 -5.40 1.97 7.93
C HIS A 116 -6.79 1.67 8.49
N ASP A 117 -7.33 2.55 9.30
CA ASP A 117 -8.67 2.34 9.87
C ASP A 117 -9.77 2.57 8.82
N LYS A 118 -9.56 3.46 7.85
CA LYS A 118 -10.66 3.94 7.02
C LYS A 118 -10.35 4.07 5.54
N TYR A 119 -9.20 4.60 5.15
CA TYR A 119 -9.01 5.07 3.78
C TYR A 119 -8.19 4.13 2.87
N CYS A 120 -7.27 3.35 3.42
CA CYS A 120 -6.42 2.49 2.61
C CYS A 120 -7.19 1.26 2.13
N SER A 121 -7.62 1.31 0.87
CA SER A 121 -8.39 0.21 0.28
C SER A 121 -7.60 -1.09 0.26
N VAL A 122 -6.30 -1.02 -0.01
CA VAL A 122 -5.45 -2.22 -0.09
C VAL A 122 -5.37 -2.93 1.26
N SER A 123 -5.12 -2.19 2.35
CA SER A 123 -5.03 -2.83 3.67
C SER A 123 -6.36 -3.45 4.11
N HIS A 124 -7.50 -2.91 3.62
CA HIS A 124 -8.80 -3.47 3.92
C HIS A 124 -9.15 -4.72 3.09
N MET A 125 -8.34 -5.04 2.08
CA MET A 125 -8.52 -6.29 1.33
C MET A 125 -8.07 -7.53 2.11
N PHE A 126 -7.27 -7.34 3.14
CA PHE A 126 -6.76 -8.44 3.96
C PHE A 126 -7.76 -8.77 5.06
N ASN A 127 -7.87 -10.06 5.40
CA ASN A 127 -8.80 -10.48 6.42
C ASN A 127 -8.27 -10.15 7.82
N GLU A 128 -9.15 -10.24 8.80
CA GLU A 128 -8.85 -9.89 10.18
C GLU A 128 -7.88 -10.85 10.88
N ASN A 129 -7.52 -11.96 10.23
CA ASN A 129 -6.50 -12.86 10.75
C ASN A 129 -5.09 -12.37 10.53
N ILE A 130 -4.94 -11.31 9.73
CA ILE A 130 -3.64 -10.70 9.46
C ILE A 130 -3.48 -9.49 10.38
N THR A 131 -2.45 -9.51 11.20
CA THR A 131 -2.14 -8.39 12.09
C THR A 131 -1.35 -7.34 11.32
N ILE A 132 -1.93 -6.15 11.18
CA ILE A 132 -1.26 -5.01 10.55
C ILE A 132 -0.96 -3.97 11.62
N THR A 133 0.32 -3.66 11.81
CA THR A 133 0.78 -2.67 12.79
C THR A 133 1.59 -1.60 12.09
N HIS A 134 1.72 -0.44 12.73
CA HIS A 134 2.47 0.67 12.17
C HIS A 134 3.14 1.50 13.24
N SER A 135 4.20 2.18 12.85
CA SER A 135 4.92 3.15 13.66
C SER A 135 5.36 4.31 12.76
N SER A 136 5.74 5.43 13.35
CA SER A 136 6.13 6.63 12.61
C SER A 136 7.38 7.25 13.19
N VAL A 137 8.27 7.72 12.33
CA VAL A 137 9.54 8.34 12.69
C VAL A 137 9.70 9.65 11.90
N LEU A 138 10.09 10.70 12.60
CA LEU A 138 10.39 11.98 11.95
C LEU A 138 11.90 12.15 11.79
N HIS A 139 12.27 12.80 10.69
CA HIS A 139 13.65 13.20 10.42
C HIS A 139 13.68 14.71 10.17
N PRO A 140 14.65 15.45 10.72
CA PRO A 140 14.72 16.88 10.48
C PRO A 140 15.16 17.20 9.05
N LEU A 141 14.68 18.33 8.52
CA LEU A 141 15.06 18.78 7.19
C LEU A 141 16.55 19.08 7.03
N SER A 142 17.19 19.49 8.12
CA SER A 142 18.63 19.78 8.14
C SER A 142 19.51 18.53 8.08
N GLU A 143 18.91 17.36 8.18
CA GLU A 143 19.63 16.09 8.08
C GLU A 143 20.06 15.86 6.65
N ALA A 144 21.34 15.64 6.45
CA ALA A 144 21.90 15.44 5.12
C ALA A 144 21.83 13.98 4.67
#